data_42311c74033d637ef3f1f63d8d56e124
#
_entry.id   42311c74033d637ef3f1f63d8d56e124
#
_cell.length_a   1.000
_cell.length_b   1.000
_cell.length_c   1.000
_cell.angle_alpha   90.00
_cell.angle_beta   90.00
_cell.angle_gamma   90.00
#
_symmetry.space_group_name_H-M   'P 1'
#
loop_
_entity.id
_entity.type
_entity.pdbx_description
1 polymer ?
#
loop_
_entity_poly.entity_id
_entity_poly.type
_entity_poly.pdbx_seq_one_letter_code
_entity_poly.pdbx_strand_id
1 'polypeptide(L)'
;MTTISDDEFITNLTSLMNRPLTALSEEHVYFHGPDPQIMMHIWHEDGFYFTGISERSYNPRGAIRANDLTTVKQWLVMELFDFLRLSWHLEDIGIAFRWLSPAPHWSQDLETGELLYEGSPTGIIANISTRAALNLPWF
;
A
#
# COMPACT_ATOMS: atom_id res chain seq x y z
N MET A 1 -6.31 -20.03 10.06
CA MET A 1 -5.56 -18.97 9.32
C MET A 1 -6.54 -17.91 8.85
N THR A 2 -6.26 -16.66 9.16
CA THR A 2 -7.13 -15.54 8.78
C THR A 2 -6.88 -15.17 7.32
N THR A 3 -7.95 -15.09 6.53
CA THR A 3 -7.86 -14.63 5.14
C THR A 3 -7.76 -13.10 5.09
N ILE A 4 -7.38 -12.54 3.94
CA ILE A 4 -7.34 -11.08 3.77
C ILE A 4 -8.71 -10.48 4.00
N SER A 5 -9.78 -11.12 3.53
CA SER A 5 -11.15 -10.61 3.69
C SER A 5 -11.60 -10.56 5.15
N ASP A 6 -11.00 -11.36 6.03
CA ASP A 6 -11.32 -11.43 7.46
C ASP A 6 -10.32 -10.69 8.35
N ASP A 7 -9.32 -10.03 7.78
CA ASP A 7 -8.32 -9.30 8.55
C ASP A 7 -8.94 -8.07 9.21
N GLU A 8 -8.94 -8.05 10.54
CA GLU A 8 -9.56 -6.96 11.31
C GLU A 8 -8.86 -5.62 11.12
N PHE A 9 -7.54 -5.63 10.99
CA PHE A 9 -6.78 -4.39 10.80
C PHE A 9 -7.16 -3.72 9.47
N ILE A 10 -7.22 -4.50 8.39
CA ILE A 10 -7.61 -4.01 7.07
C ILE A 10 -9.05 -3.48 7.10
N THR A 11 -9.97 -4.26 7.68
CA THR A 11 -11.38 -3.86 7.80
C THR A 11 -11.53 -2.58 8.61
N ASN A 12 -10.85 -2.48 9.74
CA ASN A 12 -10.94 -1.30 10.61
C ASN A 12 -10.35 -0.06 9.92
N LEU A 13 -9.24 -0.19 9.22
CA LEU A 13 -8.59 0.93 8.56
C LEU A 13 -9.43 1.48 7.41
N THR A 14 -10.01 0.62 6.58
CA THR A 14 -10.91 1.02 5.50
C THR A 14 -12.19 1.65 6.05
N SER A 15 -12.67 1.20 7.21
CA SER A 15 -13.80 1.83 7.91
C SER A 15 -13.46 3.25 8.37
N LEU A 16 -12.25 3.47 8.87
CA LEU A 16 -11.78 4.81 9.24
C LEU A 16 -11.70 5.75 8.04
N MET A 17 -11.38 5.23 6.87
CA MET A 17 -11.41 5.99 5.63
C MET A 17 -12.82 6.25 5.10
N ASN A 18 -13.85 5.65 5.73
CA ASN A 18 -15.22 5.63 5.24
C ASN A 18 -15.30 5.04 3.82
N ARG A 19 -14.52 3.99 3.57
CA ARG A 19 -14.44 3.29 2.28
C ARG A 19 -14.68 1.80 2.52
N PRO A 20 -15.91 1.32 2.26
CA PRO A 20 -16.25 -0.09 2.51
C PRO A 20 -15.34 -1.03 1.71
N LEU A 21 -14.90 -2.09 2.38
CA LEU A 21 -14.13 -3.15 1.77
C LEU A 21 -15.05 -4.09 1.02
N THR A 22 -14.71 -4.42 -0.21
CA THR A 22 -15.41 -5.42 -1.02
C THR A 22 -14.49 -6.59 -1.28
N ALA A 23 -14.97 -7.81 -1.01
CA ALA A 23 -14.22 -9.02 -1.29
C ALA A 23 -14.57 -9.56 -2.68
N LEU A 24 -13.57 -9.70 -3.56
CA LEU A 24 -13.69 -10.46 -4.80
C LEU A 24 -13.51 -11.95 -4.52
N SER A 25 -12.72 -12.29 -3.52
CA SER A 25 -12.53 -13.62 -2.97
C SER A 25 -12.01 -13.49 -1.54
N GLU A 26 -11.77 -14.61 -0.85
CA GLU A 26 -11.17 -14.61 0.49
C GLU A 26 -9.77 -13.98 0.50
N GLU A 27 -9.07 -14.07 -0.62
CA GLU A 27 -7.68 -13.61 -0.77
C GLU A 27 -7.53 -12.41 -1.70
N HIS A 28 -8.62 -11.72 -2.01
CA HIS A 28 -8.59 -10.52 -2.84
C HIS A 28 -9.71 -9.56 -2.44
N VAL A 29 -9.33 -8.43 -1.91
CA VAL A 29 -10.26 -7.37 -1.49
C VAL A 29 -9.90 -6.06 -2.16
N TYR A 30 -10.87 -5.16 -2.26
CA TYR A 30 -10.62 -3.80 -2.75
C TYR A 30 -11.51 -2.78 -2.05
N PHE A 31 -11.12 -1.53 -2.15
CA PHE A 31 -11.92 -0.37 -1.73
C PHE A 31 -11.72 0.76 -2.73
N HIS A 32 -12.67 1.68 -2.80
CA HIS A 32 -12.56 2.82 -3.72
C HIS A 32 -11.64 3.90 -3.17
N GLY A 33 -10.80 4.47 -4.05
CA GLY A 33 -9.97 5.62 -3.72
C GLY A 33 -10.78 6.92 -3.61
N PRO A 34 -10.09 8.08 -3.45
CA PRO A 34 -10.75 9.39 -3.47
C PRO A 34 -11.52 9.63 -4.77
N ASP A 35 -10.98 9.20 -5.90
CA ASP A 35 -11.69 9.10 -7.17
C ASP A 35 -12.38 7.73 -7.18
N PRO A 36 -13.74 7.69 -7.24
CA PRO A 36 -14.46 6.40 -7.21
C PRO A 36 -14.18 5.49 -8.40
N GLN A 37 -13.61 5.98 -9.48
CA GLN A 37 -13.20 5.17 -10.63
C GLN A 37 -11.92 4.39 -10.36
N ILE A 38 -11.14 4.77 -9.35
CA ILE A 38 -9.91 4.10 -8.95
C ILE A 38 -10.23 3.16 -7.80
N MET A 39 -9.89 1.89 -7.97
CA MET A 39 -10.02 0.87 -6.94
C MET A 39 -8.64 0.50 -6.41
N MET A 40 -8.52 0.38 -5.11
CA MET A 40 -7.31 0.03 -4.41
C MET A 40 -7.43 -1.40 -3.92
N HIS A 41 -6.52 -2.26 -4.37
CA HIS A 41 -6.60 -3.71 -4.17
C HIS A 41 -5.54 -4.23 -3.23
N ILE A 42 -5.90 -5.28 -2.50
CA ILE A 42 -4.98 -6.11 -1.71
C ILE A 42 -5.29 -7.56 -2.06
N TRP A 43 -4.28 -8.32 -2.46
CA TRP A 43 -4.48 -9.75 -2.76
C TRP A 43 -3.26 -10.59 -2.39
N HIS A 44 -3.50 -11.90 -2.31
CA HIS A 44 -2.49 -12.91 -2.03
C HIS A 44 -2.45 -13.88 -3.19
N GLU A 45 -1.28 -14.08 -3.77
CA GLU A 45 -1.07 -14.94 -4.93
C GLU A 45 0.35 -15.50 -4.92
N ASP A 46 0.50 -16.79 -5.21
CA ASP A 46 1.80 -17.45 -5.32
C ASP A 46 2.71 -17.27 -4.09
N GLY A 47 2.12 -17.22 -2.91
CA GLY A 47 2.86 -17.06 -1.66
C GLY A 47 3.26 -15.63 -1.32
N PHE A 48 2.85 -14.63 -2.14
CA PHE A 48 3.14 -13.23 -1.91
C PHE A 48 1.89 -12.42 -1.69
N TYR A 49 2.03 -11.32 -0.94
CA TYR A 49 0.99 -10.31 -0.77
C TYR A 49 1.26 -9.14 -1.69
N PHE A 50 0.21 -8.63 -2.30
CA PHE A 50 0.28 -7.54 -3.26
C PHE A 50 -0.65 -6.41 -2.87
N THR A 51 -0.24 -5.19 -3.20
CA THR A 51 -1.14 -4.04 -3.28
C THR A 51 -1.08 -3.48 -4.69
N GLY A 52 -2.14 -2.83 -5.11
CA GLY A 52 -2.14 -2.20 -6.43
C GLY A 52 -3.42 -1.41 -6.67
N ILE A 53 -3.47 -0.76 -7.80
CA ILE A 53 -4.63 0.03 -8.19
C ILE A 53 -5.16 -0.45 -9.54
N SER A 54 -6.47 -0.29 -9.73
CA SER A 54 -7.10 -0.45 -11.03
C SER A 54 -7.98 0.75 -11.33
N GLU A 55 -8.19 1.02 -12.60
CA GLU A 55 -9.07 2.08 -13.07
C GLU A 55 -10.09 1.46 -14.01
N ARG A 56 -11.38 1.61 -13.66
CA ARG A 56 -12.50 1.11 -14.46
C ARG A 56 -12.48 -0.38 -14.77
N SER A 57 -11.74 -1.16 -13.99
CA SER A 57 -11.65 -2.61 -14.14
C SER A 57 -11.34 -3.26 -12.80
N TYR A 58 -11.41 -4.60 -12.74
CA TYR A 58 -11.03 -5.35 -11.54
C TYR A 58 -9.63 -5.96 -11.64
N ASN A 59 -8.85 -5.56 -12.66
CA ASN A 59 -7.49 -6.06 -12.89
C ASN A 59 -6.48 -5.02 -12.40
N PRO A 60 -5.95 -5.15 -11.17
CA PRO A 60 -5.04 -4.17 -10.62
C PRO A 60 -3.63 -4.30 -11.22
N ARG A 61 -2.91 -3.17 -11.23
CA ARG A 61 -1.46 -3.16 -11.43
C ARG A 61 -0.80 -3.24 -10.07
N GLY A 62 0.13 -4.19 -9.89
CA GLY A 62 0.87 -4.34 -8.66
C GLY A 62 1.75 -3.14 -8.37
N ALA A 63 1.58 -2.55 -7.19
CA ALA A 63 2.41 -1.47 -6.70
C ALA A 63 3.46 -1.99 -5.72
N ILE A 64 3.05 -2.89 -4.82
CA ILE A 64 3.92 -3.48 -3.80
C ILE A 64 3.71 -4.99 -3.80
N ARG A 65 4.81 -5.73 -3.72
CA ARG A 65 4.83 -7.16 -3.44
C ARG A 65 5.63 -7.41 -2.17
N ALA A 66 5.10 -8.19 -1.25
CA ALA A 66 5.76 -8.50 0.02
C ALA A 66 5.53 -9.94 0.44
N ASN A 67 6.40 -10.44 1.31
CA ASN A 67 6.32 -11.80 1.83
C ASN A 67 5.25 -11.95 2.92
N ASP A 68 4.83 -10.86 3.55
CA ASP A 68 3.83 -10.87 4.63
C ASP A 68 2.91 -9.65 4.56
N LEU A 69 1.89 -9.64 5.42
CA LEU A 69 0.92 -8.55 5.48
C LEU A 69 1.44 -7.27 6.16
N THR A 70 2.58 -7.31 6.82
CA THR A 70 3.09 -6.14 7.54
C THR A 70 3.31 -4.95 6.61
N THR A 71 3.95 -5.18 5.47
CA THR A 71 4.21 -4.13 4.46
C THR A 71 2.90 -3.63 3.84
N VAL A 72 1.95 -4.52 3.60
CA VAL A 72 0.61 -4.15 3.10
C VAL A 72 -0.10 -3.25 4.10
N LYS A 73 -0.01 -3.56 5.39
CA LYS A 73 -0.60 -2.74 6.45
C LYS A 73 0.07 -1.37 6.53
N GLN A 74 1.38 -1.31 6.37
CA GLN A 74 2.11 -0.03 6.29
C GLN A 74 1.63 0.82 5.11
N TRP A 75 1.45 0.21 3.95
CA TRP A 75 0.90 0.88 2.78
C TRP A 75 -0.50 1.42 3.05
N LEU A 76 -1.36 0.63 3.71
CA LEU A 76 -2.70 1.08 4.09
C LEU A 76 -2.68 2.28 5.03
N VAL A 77 -1.79 2.28 6.01
CA VAL A 77 -1.63 3.42 6.93
C VAL A 77 -1.21 4.66 6.15
N MET A 78 -0.28 4.51 5.20
CA MET A 78 0.14 5.60 4.32
C MET A 78 -1.04 6.16 3.51
N GLU A 79 -1.89 5.27 2.97
CA GLU A 79 -3.10 5.67 2.22
C GLU A 79 -4.12 6.37 3.13
N LEU A 80 -4.29 5.91 4.37
CA LEU A 80 -5.13 6.59 5.35
C LEU A 80 -4.66 8.03 5.58
N PHE A 81 -3.37 8.23 5.74
CA PHE A 81 -2.82 9.59 5.88
C PHE A 81 -3.13 10.46 4.67
N ASP A 82 -3.01 9.89 3.46
CA ASP A 82 -3.35 10.62 2.24
C ASP A 82 -4.83 11.03 2.21
N PHE A 83 -5.73 10.13 2.56
CA PHE A 83 -7.16 10.42 2.68
C PHE A 83 -7.42 11.55 3.66
N LEU A 84 -6.80 11.52 4.84
CA LEU A 84 -6.98 12.56 5.86
C LEU A 84 -6.46 13.91 5.38
N ARG A 85 -5.31 13.93 4.73
CA ARG A 85 -4.73 15.17 4.20
C ARG A 85 -5.64 15.79 3.13
N LEU A 86 -6.16 14.98 2.21
CA LEU A 86 -7.08 15.46 1.18
C LEU A 86 -8.38 15.98 1.79
N SER A 87 -8.92 15.31 2.81
CA SER A 87 -10.14 15.77 3.48
C SER A 87 -9.97 17.12 4.21
N TRP A 88 -8.74 17.45 4.60
CA TRP A 88 -8.40 18.71 5.24
C TRP A 88 -7.83 19.76 4.26
N HIS A 89 -7.96 19.51 2.95
CA HIS A 89 -7.45 20.38 1.89
C HIS A 89 -5.94 20.62 1.97
N LEU A 90 -5.21 19.65 2.50
CA LEU A 90 -3.74 19.64 2.50
C LEU A 90 -3.22 18.99 1.23
N GLU A 91 -1.95 19.22 0.90
CA GLU A 91 -1.30 18.54 -0.22
C GLU A 91 -1.31 17.02 0.00
N ASP A 92 -1.32 16.24 -1.09
CA ASP A 92 -1.27 14.79 -0.97
C ASP A 92 0.06 14.33 -0.35
N ILE A 93 0.08 13.10 0.17
CA ILE A 93 1.26 12.58 0.87
C ILE A 93 2.46 12.39 -0.06
N GLY A 94 2.22 12.11 -1.34
CA GLY A 94 3.28 12.00 -2.33
C GLY A 94 4.06 13.30 -2.49
N ILE A 95 3.36 14.43 -2.46
CA ILE A 95 3.98 15.77 -2.47
C ILE A 95 4.66 16.05 -1.12
N ALA A 96 3.99 15.72 -0.01
CA ALA A 96 4.54 15.92 1.33
C ALA A 96 5.84 15.14 1.55
N PHE A 97 6.03 13.99 0.93
CA PHE A 97 7.24 13.17 1.07
C PHE A 97 8.53 13.92 0.69
N ARG A 98 8.46 14.97 -0.11
CA ARG A 98 9.66 15.78 -0.43
C ARG A 98 10.28 16.43 0.80
N TRP A 99 9.52 16.58 1.89
CA TRP A 99 9.95 17.18 3.15
C TRP A 99 10.34 16.13 4.19
N LEU A 100 10.09 14.84 3.92
CA LEU A 100 10.39 13.75 4.82
C LEU A 100 11.72 13.11 4.44
N SER A 101 12.52 12.81 5.46
CA SER A 101 13.74 12.03 5.25
C SER A 101 13.39 10.57 4.99
N PRO A 102 14.13 9.87 4.13
CA PRO A 102 13.97 8.42 3.99
C PRO A 102 14.16 7.72 5.34
N ALA A 103 13.50 6.58 5.53
CA ALA A 103 13.70 5.75 6.71
C ALA A 103 15.18 5.36 6.83
N PRO A 104 15.79 5.49 8.02
CA PRO A 104 17.21 5.19 8.20
C PRO A 104 17.56 3.76 7.80
N HIS A 105 18.72 3.55 7.18
CA HIS A 105 19.26 2.24 6.77
C HIS A 105 18.51 1.58 5.61
N TRP A 106 17.46 2.23 5.06
CA TRP A 106 16.71 1.71 3.91
C TRP A 106 17.23 2.32 2.60
N SER A 107 17.28 1.49 1.56
CA SER A 107 17.58 1.90 0.20
C SER A 107 16.74 1.09 -0.78
N GLN A 108 16.77 1.43 -2.05
CA GLN A 108 16.03 0.73 -3.08
C GLN A 108 16.94 0.38 -4.26
N ASP A 109 16.85 -0.87 -4.71
CA ASP A 109 17.42 -1.27 -5.98
C ASP A 109 16.54 -0.71 -7.10
N LEU A 110 17.06 0.22 -7.89
CA LEU A 110 16.29 0.91 -8.92
C LEU A 110 15.98 0.03 -10.13
N GLU A 111 16.72 -1.07 -10.33
CA GLU A 111 16.45 -2.00 -11.43
C GLU A 111 15.27 -2.91 -11.12
N THR A 112 15.19 -3.42 -9.90
CA THR A 112 14.17 -4.38 -9.49
C THR A 112 13.02 -3.75 -8.71
N GLY A 113 13.22 -2.58 -8.12
CA GLY A 113 12.29 -1.95 -7.18
C GLY A 113 12.37 -2.54 -5.77
N GLU A 114 13.28 -3.47 -5.52
CA GLU A 114 13.39 -4.11 -4.22
C GLU A 114 13.91 -3.16 -3.15
N LEU A 115 13.26 -3.17 -1.97
CA LEU A 115 13.72 -2.44 -0.80
C LEU A 115 14.82 -3.23 -0.09
N LEU A 116 15.89 -2.53 0.28
CA LEU A 116 17.03 -3.09 0.98
C LEU A 116 17.10 -2.47 2.37
N TYR A 117 17.39 -3.29 3.36
CA TYR A 117 17.68 -2.83 4.72
C TYR A 117 19.13 -3.13 5.06
N GLU A 118 19.92 -2.10 5.34
CA GLU A 118 21.37 -2.19 5.54
C GLU A 118 22.08 -2.92 4.37
N GLY A 119 21.58 -2.69 3.14
CA GLY A 119 22.12 -3.32 1.94
C GLY A 119 21.62 -4.73 1.67
N SER A 120 20.83 -5.34 2.57
CA SER A 120 20.33 -6.70 2.41
C SER A 120 18.92 -6.71 1.82
N PRO A 121 18.63 -7.64 0.89
CA PRO A 121 17.28 -7.78 0.32
C PRO A 121 16.22 -8.09 1.38
N THR A 122 15.07 -7.42 1.27
CA THR A 122 13.92 -7.62 2.18
C THR A 122 12.82 -8.47 1.58
N GLY A 123 12.85 -8.73 0.27
CA GLY A 123 11.76 -9.38 -0.44
C GLY A 123 10.59 -8.45 -0.77
N ILE A 124 10.66 -7.18 -0.38
CA ILE A 124 9.63 -6.19 -0.67
C ILE A 124 9.99 -5.50 -1.98
N ILE A 125 9.11 -5.58 -2.97
CA ILE A 125 9.27 -4.89 -4.24
C ILE A 125 8.21 -3.80 -4.32
N ALA A 126 8.65 -2.55 -4.48
CA ALA A 126 7.77 -1.39 -4.49
C ALA A 126 7.89 -0.64 -5.81
N ASN A 127 6.87 -0.76 -6.65
CA ASN A 127 6.76 -0.05 -7.94
C ASN A 127 6.02 1.28 -7.75
N ILE A 128 6.49 2.07 -6.79
CA ILE A 128 6.03 3.42 -6.50
C ILE A 128 7.24 4.35 -6.54
N SER A 129 7.03 5.66 -6.38
CA SER A 129 8.19 6.55 -6.38
C SER A 129 9.19 6.14 -5.30
N THR A 130 10.48 6.26 -5.58
CA THR A 130 11.55 5.91 -4.63
C THR A 130 11.36 6.65 -3.31
N ARG A 131 10.95 7.91 -3.36
CA ARG A 131 10.68 8.72 -2.16
C ARG A 131 9.58 8.11 -1.30
N ALA A 132 8.46 7.70 -1.91
CA ALA A 132 7.38 7.03 -1.21
C ALA A 132 7.82 5.66 -0.67
N ALA A 133 8.53 4.88 -1.47
CA ALA A 133 9.03 3.56 -1.08
C ALA A 133 9.95 3.64 0.13
N LEU A 134 10.86 4.60 0.18
CA LEU A 134 11.81 4.76 1.28
C LEU A 134 11.17 5.39 2.53
N ASN A 135 9.98 5.93 2.42
CA ASN A 135 9.21 6.43 3.57
C ASN A 135 8.21 5.40 4.10
N LEU A 136 7.90 4.37 3.32
CA LEU A 136 6.96 3.31 3.71
C LEU A 136 7.29 2.70 5.09
N PRO A 137 8.56 2.40 5.44
CA PRO A 137 8.88 1.81 6.75
C PRO A 137 8.55 2.68 7.95
N TRP A 138 8.29 3.98 7.79
CA TRP A 138 7.85 4.86 8.87
C TRP A 138 6.40 4.59 9.31
N PHE A 139 5.61 3.93 8.47
CA PHE A 139 4.19 3.64 8.70
C PHE A 139 3.97 2.17 9.16
#